data_e6376943f16b558feb266b6305753345
#
_entry.id   e6376943f16b558feb266b6305753345
#
_cell.length_a   1.000
_cell.length_b   1.000
_cell.length_c   1.000
_cell.angle_alpha   90.00
_cell.angle_beta   90.00
_cell.angle_gamma   90.00
#
_symmetry.space_group_name_H-M   'P 1'
#
loop_
_entity.id
_entity.type
_entity.pdbx_description
1 polymer ?
#
loop_
_entity_poly.entity_id
_entity_poly.type
_entity_poly.pdbx_seq_one_letter_code
_entity_poly.pdbx_strand_id
1 'polypeptide(L)'
;MILAAFVGIPAALAIWVAILSKWQRGIYMLVLFVPFGSGLAVFMRPNPAGVLLKDFLFVLPIYAVFVLLHMRDFRQARIPSPISLMFVAFAALVLLQMFNPGVQNVIAGAIGIKVWLLYIPLAYLASAMILRAEDLITLLRLSTAVALIPLVVGLLQFLMSATVGYEETMTMFYGNEAAAVTQNFAKFQMGADFYRIPSTFSFVAQYSGYALMMLAITYMHQSVDPNMGWRLFAKIMTVLAFVAAILSGARTNFVFAPALLLVILFLDAKLSRMAIWLLLGPVIMIMTLQTAGLDVFAVADKTEGLVSNYGSDLVIPDLINSLVNYPLGKGVGSNTGGARNIMSVAELAALPHPVEGYYAKAIIELGVPGLVVLLMILFSIGVYALGIHRTTKEPMKRSCTAAITGFIIIMAVHSFKGWQIELDPINVWYWLLVGILFRLPELRFDTVVEARRQAEAVKKGRQRPTRRQRTAQRKRVPRYR
;
A
#
# COMPACT_ATOMS: atom_id res chain seq x y z
N MET A 1 7.55 -12.68 29.68
CA MET A 1 8.59 -11.66 29.38
C MET A 1 9.97 -12.27 29.10
N ILE A 2 10.54 -13.08 29.98
CA ILE A 2 11.92 -13.64 29.82
C ILE A 2 12.04 -14.47 28.53
N LEU A 3 11.11 -15.38 28.24
CA LEU A 3 11.12 -16.21 27.02
C LEU A 3 11.03 -15.37 25.72
N ALA A 4 10.22 -14.33 25.72
CA ALA A 4 10.09 -13.40 24.59
C ALA A 4 11.38 -12.60 24.35
N ALA A 5 12.11 -12.24 25.41
CA ALA A 5 13.42 -11.60 25.29
C ALA A 5 14.49 -12.58 24.79
N PHE A 6 14.47 -13.84 25.25
CA PHE A 6 15.41 -14.87 24.81
C PHE A 6 15.32 -15.21 23.32
N VAL A 7 14.16 -15.11 22.72
CA VAL A 7 13.95 -15.36 21.27
C VAL A 7 14.04 -14.04 20.48
N GLY A 8 13.49 -12.96 21.03
CA GLY A 8 13.40 -11.66 20.32
C GLY A 8 14.75 -10.99 20.09
N ILE A 9 15.64 -11.02 21.11
CA ILE A 9 16.97 -10.38 20.99
C ILE A 9 17.86 -11.09 19.95
N PRO A 10 18.03 -12.42 19.98
CA PRO A 10 18.78 -13.11 18.93
C PRO A 10 18.20 -12.93 17.52
N ALA A 11 16.86 -12.93 17.40
CA ALA A 11 16.20 -12.67 16.12
C ALA A 11 16.49 -11.24 15.60
N ALA A 12 16.42 -10.22 16.47
CA ALA A 12 16.76 -8.85 16.12
C ALA A 12 18.22 -8.71 15.70
N LEU A 13 19.14 -9.34 16.44
CA LEU A 13 20.58 -9.36 16.10
C LEU A 13 20.82 -10.04 14.75
N ALA A 14 20.18 -11.18 14.48
CA ALA A 14 20.29 -11.86 13.19
C ALA A 14 19.79 -11.00 12.03
N ILE A 15 18.68 -10.29 12.22
CA ILE A 15 18.16 -9.31 11.26
C ILE A 15 19.20 -8.21 11.00
N TRP A 16 19.75 -7.61 12.05
CA TRP A 16 20.74 -6.55 11.93
C TRP A 16 22.04 -7.02 11.25
N VAL A 17 22.52 -8.21 11.56
CA VAL A 17 23.67 -8.82 10.86
C VAL A 17 23.38 -9.02 9.38
N ALA A 18 22.17 -9.48 9.04
CA ALA A 18 21.76 -9.62 7.64
C ALA A 18 21.69 -8.27 6.91
N ILE A 19 21.22 -7.20 7.57
CA ILE A 19 21.18 -5.84 7.03
C ILE A 19 22.60 -5.28 6.87
N LEU A 20 23.48 -5.47 7.87
CA LEU A 20 24.87 -5.05 7.82
C LEU A 20 25.64 -5.71 6.67
N SER A 21 25.35 -6.98 6.39
CA SER A 21 25.98 -7.69 5.27
C SER A 21 25.52 -7.20 3.90
N LYS A 22 24.25 -6.80 3.77
CA LYS A 22 23.65 -6.27 2.55
C LYS A 22 22.35 -5.54 2.87
N TRP A 23 22.34 -4.21 2.81
CA TRP A 23 21.20 -3.38 3.19
C TRP A 23 19.91 -3.71 2.43
N GLN A 24 20.01 -4.16 1.17
CA GLN A 24 18.84 -4.58 0.37
C GLN A 24 18.07 -5.73 1.00
N ARG A 25 18.73 -6.62 1.77
CA ARG A 25 18.05 -7.68 2.51
C ARG A 25 17.09 -7.12 3.54
N GLY A 26 17.45 -5.98 4.15
CA GLY A 26 16.56 -5.28 5.07
C GLY A 26 15.25 -4.85 4.44
N ILE A 27 15.28 -4.36 3.19
CA ILE A 27 14.04 -3.99 2.47
C ILE A 27 13.18 -5.23 2.20
N TYR A 28 13.76 -6.35 1.75
CA TYR A 28 13.00 -7.59 1.58
C TYR A 28 12.39 -8.08 2.90
N MET A 29 13.14 -8.01 4.01
CA MET A 29 12.65 -8.37 5.34
C MET A 29 11.55 -7.41 5.83
N LEU A 30 11.70 -6.11 5.57
CA LEU A 30 10.69 -5.12 5.87
C LEU A 30 9.38 -5.42 5.11
N VAL A 31 9.47 -5.74 3.82
CA VAL A 31 8.32 -6.11 2.99
C VAL A 31 7.62 -7.39 3.50
N LEU A 32 8.39 -8.37 3.98
CA LEU A 32 7.85 -9.56 4.63
C LEU A 32 7.13 -9.24 5.95
N PHE A 33 7.69 -8.34 6.74
CA PHE A 33 7.21 -8.04 8.09
C PHE A 33 5.98 -7.11 8.11
N VAL A 34 5.96 -6.12 7.23
CA VAL A 34 4.97 -5.03 7.24
C VAL A 34 3.51 -5.49 7.26
N PRO A 35 3.08 -6.58 6.56
CA PRO A 35 1.70 -7.05 6.63
C PRO A 35 1.28 -7.65 7.98
N PHE A 36 2.22 -7.90 8.87
CA PHE A 36 1.97 -8.54 10.18
C PHE A 36 2.33 -7.64 11.36
N GLY A 37 3.22 -6.66 11.13
CA GLY A 37 3.85 -5.88 12.19
C GLY A 37 2.84 -5.12 13.07
N SER A 38 1.80 -4.54 12.48
CA SER A 38 0.78 -3.82 13.24
C SER A 38 -0.14 -4.76 14.02
N GLY A 39 -0.49 -5.93 13.47
CA GLY A 39 -1.24 -6.96 14.20
C GLY A 39 -0.41 -7.52 15.36
N LEU A 40 0.90 -7.77 15.15
CA LEU A 40 1.78 -8.19 16.22
C LEU A 40 1.85 -7.14 17.36
N ALA A 41 1.81 -5.85 17.02
CA ALA A 41 1.79 -4.78 18.01
C ALA A 41 0.55 -4.81 18.92
N VAL A 42 -0.57 -5.35 18.45
CA VAL A 42 -1.78 -5.54 19.28
C VAL A 42 -1.48 -6.47 20.44
N PHE A 43 -0.81 -7.61 20.19
CA PHE A 43 -0.45 -8.60 21.22
C PHE A 43 0.65 -8.11 22.17
N MET A 44 1.32 -7.00 21.85
CA MET A 44 2.33 -6.38 22.71
C MET A 44 1.74 -5.31 23.65
N ARG A 45 0.45 -5.02 23.57
CA ARG A 45 -0.20 -4.02 24.44
C ARG A 45 -0.09 -4.44 25.92
N PRO A 46 0.00 -3.50 26.85
CA PRO A 46 -0.02 -2.05 26.68
C PRO A 46 1.32 -1.42 26.27
N ASN A 47 2.35 -2.20 25.90
CA ASN A 47 3.67 -1.69 25.55
C ASN A 47 3.65 -0.95 24.20
N PRO A 48 3.93 0.37 24.16
CA PRO A 48 3.94 1.14 22.92
C PRO A 48 5.08 0.76 21.97
N ALA A 49 6.11 0.02 22.44
CA ALA A 49 7.22 -0.42 21.61
C ALA A 49 6.80 -1.28 20.41
N GLY A 50 5.65 -1.98 20.50
CA GLY A 50 5.10 -2.76 19.40
C GLY A 50 4.86 -1.94 18.13
N VAL A 51 4.41 -0.69 18.27
CA VAL A 51 4.15 0.22 17.15
C VAL A 51 5.44 0.68 16.46
N LEU A 52 6.55 0.69 17.19
CA LEU A 52 7.87 1.12 16.70
C LEU A 52 8.74 -0.05 16.23
N LEU A 53 8.26 -1.28 16.41
CA LEU A 53 9.05 -2.49 16.18
C LEU A 53 9.67 -2.54 14.78
N LYS A 54 8.88 -2.27 13.74
CA LYS A 54 9.38 -2.27 12.35
C LYS A 54 10.45 -1.20 12.10
N ASP A 55 10.30 -0.04 12.75
CA ASP A 55 11.19 1.08 12.55
C ASP A 55 12.57 0.77 13.15
N PHE A 56 12.61 0.22 14.35
CA PHE A 56 13.85 -0.18 15.02
C PHE A 56 14.48 -1.44 14.44
N LEU A 57 13.68 -2.43 14.02
CA LEU A 57 14.21 -3.67 13.46
C LEU A 57 14.73 -3.51 12.03
N PHE A 58 14.08 -2.67 11.21
CA PHE A 58 14.37 -2.60 9.78
C PHE A 58 14.70 -1.19 9.32
N VAL A 59 13.80 -0.21 9.47
CA VAL A 59 13.91 1.10 8.79
C VAL A 59 15.16 1.84 9.23
N LEU A 60 15.35 2.04 10.54
CA LEU A 60 16.51 2.74 11.08
C LEU A 60 17.83 2.01 10.81
N PRO A 61 17.96 0.67 11.01
CA PRO A 61 19.17 -0.06 10.64
C PRO A 61 19.48 0.01 9.15
N ILE A 62 18.47 -0.10 8.25
CA ILE A 62 18.67 0.05 6.81
C ILE A 62 19.26 1.43 6.49
N TYR A 63 18.69 2.50 7.07
CA TYR A 63 19.19 3.87 6.86
C TYR A 63 20.60 4.04 7.41
N ALA A 64 20.87 3.57 8.61
CA ALA A 64 22.20 3.65 9.21
C ALA A 64 23.25 2.94 8.35
N VAL A 65 22.98 1.70 7.93
CA VAL A 65 23.90 0.93 7.09
C VAL A 65 24.08 1.59 5.72
N PHE A 66 23.00 2.07 5.10
CA PHE A 66 23.06 2.74 3.83
C PHE A 66 23.89 4.04 3.90
N VAL A 67 23.63 4.88 4.88
CA VAL A 67 24.33 6.16 5.04
C VAL A 67 25.79 5.95 5.46
N LEU A 68 26.07 5.04 6.39
CA LEU A 68 27.42 4.89 6.93
C LEU A 68 28.34 4.07 6.03
N LEU A 69 27.81 3.05 5.35
CA LEU A 69 28.64 2.09 4.63
C LEU A 69 28.43 2.11 3.11
N HIS A 70 27.29 2.62 2.63
CA HIS A 70 26.88 2.50 1.24
C HIS A 70 26.49 3.84 0.60
N MET A 71 27.05 4.96 1.08
CA MET A 71 26.80 6.30 0.49
C MET A 71 27.09 6.38 -1.02
N ARG A 72 27.97 5.53 -1.53
CA ARG A 72 28.24 5.44 -2.97
C ARG A 72 27.03 4.97 -3.75
N ASP A 73 26.22 4.10 -3.17
CA ASP A 73 24.99 3.59 -3.81
C ASP A 73 23.93 4.68 -3.93
N PHE A 74 24.00 5.74 -3.11
CA PHE A 74 23.12 6.91 -3.24
C PHE A 74 23.22 7.57 -4.61
N ARG A 75 24.41 7.54 -5.23
CA ARG A 75 24.62 8.05 -6.60
C ARG A 75 23.87 7.25 -7.67
N GLN A 76 23.42 6.05 -7.34
CA GLN A 76 22.61 5.19 -8.20
C GLN A 76 21.12 5.51 -8.11
N ALA A 77 20.67 6.21 -7.05
CA ALA A 77 19.28 6.65 -6.94
C ALA A 77 18.92 7.64 -8.06
N ARG A 78 17.77 7.47 -8.66
CA ARG A 78 17.28 8.25 -9.81
C ARG A 78 16.05 9.07 -9.46
N ILE A 79 16.20 9.99 -8.50
CA ILE A 79 15.13 10.92 -8.16
C ILE A 79 15.38 12.25 -8.87
N PRO A 80 14.41 12.78 -9.63
CA PRO A 80 14.54 14.08 -10.30
C PRO A 80 14.90 15.19 -9.32
N SER A 81 15.88 16.03 -9.68
CA SER A 81 16.36 17.12 -8.81
C SER A 81 15.26 18.04 -8.30
N PRO A 82 14.24 18.46 -9.07
CA PRO A 82 13.14 19.28 -8.54
C PRO A 82 12.39 18.58 -7.42
N ILE A 83 12.10 17.29 -7.56
CA ILE A 83 11.37 16.52 -6.54
C ILE A 83 12.25 16.30 -5.31
N SER A 84 13.54 16.02 -5.51
CA SER A 84 14.50 15.90 -4.41
C SER A 84 14.60 17.19 -3.60
N LEU A 85 14.62 18.35 -4.27
CA LEU A 85 14.61 19.66 -3.59
C LEU A 85 13.33 19.89 -2.80
N MET A 86 12.17 19.51 -3.34
CA MET A 86 10.90 19.59 -2.64
C MET A 86 10.88 18.69 -1.39
N PHE A 87 11.48 17.49 -1.43
CA PHE A 87 11.63 16.64 -0.23
C PHE A 87 12.48 17.33 0.84
N VAL A 88 13.57 18.00 0.46
CA VAL A 88 14.42 18.75 1.39
C VAL A 88 13.65 19.94 1.98
N ALA A 89 12.94 20.69 1.15
CA ALA A 89 12.12 21.82 1.60
C ALA A 89 11.00 21.35 2.55
N PHE A 90 10.35 20.25 2.24
CA PHE A 90 9.34 19.63 3.10
C PHE A 90 9.94 19.20 4.43
N ALA A 91 11.09 18.52 4.41
CA ALA A 91 11.78 18.11 5.63
C ALA A 91 12.18 19.30 6.50
N ALA A 92 12.72 20.36 5.90
CA ALA A 92 13.05 21.60 6.63
C ALA A 92 11.82 22.21 7.29
N LEU A 93 10.68 22.25 6.58
CA LEU A 93 9.43 22.79 7.11
C LEU A 93 8.89 21.93 8.26
N VAL A 94 8.89 20.60 8.13
CA VAL A 94 8.48 19.68 9.20
C VAL A 94 9.37 19.85 10.43
N LEU A 95 10.69 19.99 10.26
CA LEU A 95 11.62 20.21 11.34
C LEU A 95 11.42 21.59 12.02
N LEU A 96 11.12 22.63 11.26
CA LEU A 96 10.76 23.93 11.80
C LEU A 96 9.48 23.88 12.65
N GLN A 97 8.48 23.14 12.19
CA GLN A 97 7.21 22.96 12.90
C GLN A 97 7.32 22.11 14.18
N MET A 98 8.43 21.39 14.39
CA MET A 98 8.71 20.75 15.67
C MET A 98 8.89 21.76 16.82
N PHE A 99 9.41 22.95 16.48
CA PHE A 99 9.64 24.05 17.44
C PHE A 99 8.44 25.00 17.57
N ASN A 100 7.31 24.67 16.95
CA ASN A 100 6.10 25.48 17.07
C ASN A 100 5.58 25.40 18.52
N PRO A 101 5.38 26.56 19.20
CA PRO A 101 4.93 26.58 20.59
C PRO A 101 3.51 26.02 20.79
N GLY A 102 2.78 25.77 19.71
CA GLY A 102 1.47 25.11 19.75
C GLY A 102 1.51 23.66 20.18
N VAL A 103 2.67 22.98 20.13
CA VAL A 103 2.88 21.62 20.65
C VAL A 103 3.92 21.69 21.75
N GLN A 104 3.47 21.57 23.00
CA GLN A 104 4.36 21.66 24.18
C GLN A 104 5.12 20.37 24.44
N ASN A 105 4.63 19.23 23.91
CA ASN A 105 5.22 17.91 24.14
C ASN A 105 6.22 17.55 23.04
N VAL A 106 7.52 17.58 23.37
CA VAL A 106 8.62 17.29 22.44
C VAL A 106 8.54 15.86 21.89
N ILE A 107 8.08 14.88 22.69
CA ILE A 107 7.95 13.49 22.24
C ILE A 107 6.82 13.39 21.19
N ALA A 108 5.74 14.12 21.39
CA ALA A 108 4.67 14.20 20.41
C ALA A 108 5.14 14.81 19.07
N GLY A 109 5.95 15.87 19.15
CA GLY A 109 6.63 16.43 17.97
C GLY A 109 7.54 15.41 17.26
N ALA A 110 8.32 14.64 18.01
CA ALA A 110 9.17 13.59 17.45
C ALA A 110 8.38 12.48 16.75
N ILE A 111 7.23 12.07 17.32
CA ILE A 111 6.31 11.10 16.67
C ILE A 111 5.73 11.71 15.38
N GLY A 112 5.39 12.99 15.39
CA GLY A 112 4.92 13.68 14.20
C GLY A 112 5.99 13.75 13.11
N ILE A 113 7.26 14.06 13.44
CA ILE A 113 8.39 14.00 12.48
C ILE A 113 8.52 12.60 11.88
N LYS A 114 8.47 11.55 12.72
CA LYS A 114 8.48 10.17 12.25
C LYS A 114 7.40 9.93 11.20
N VAL A 115 6.18 10.36 11.46
CA VAL A 115 5.05 10.12 10.57
C VAL A 115 5.23 10.83 9.23
N TRP A 116 5.71 12.08 9.24
CA TRP A 116 5.88 12.86 8.01
C TRP A 116 7.12 12.53 7.20
N LEU A 117 8.24 12.19 7.85
CA LEU A 117 9.55 12.12 7.17
C LEU A 117 10.16 10.74 7.09
N LEU A 118 9.90 9.84 8.07
CA LEU A 118 10.68 8.61 8.22
C LEU A 118 10.68 7.71 6.98
N TYR A 119 9.58 7.71 6.21
CA TYR A 119 9.45 6.77 5.09
C TYR A 119 9.82 7.37 3.72
N ILE A 120 9.92 8.71 3.60
CA ILE A 120 10.32 9.36 2.33
C ILE A 120 11.67 8.83 1.80
N PRO A 121 12.71 8.62 2.62
CA PRO A 121 13.99 8.09 2.15
C PRO A 121 13.92 6.69 1.51
N LEU A 122 12.85 5.91 1.78
CA LEU A 122 12.64 4.62 1.10
C LEU A 122 12.52 4.76 -0.42
N ALA A 123 12.10 5.93 -0.92
CA ALA A 123 12.09 6.20 -2.36
C ALA A 123 13.51 6.19 -2.96
N TYR A 124 14.48 6.76 -2.26
CA TYR A 124 15.88 6.73 -2.68
C TYR A 124 16.45 5.32 -2.64
N LEU A 125 16.17 4.58 -1.55
CA LEU A 125 16.63 3.20 -1.40
C LEU A 125 16.01 2.27 -2.44
N ALA A 126 14.73 2.37 -2.70
CA ALA A 126 14.08 1.56 -3.73
C ALA A 126 14.66 1.84 -5.12
N SER A 127 14.89 3.12 -5.45
CA SER A 127 15.51 3.51 -6.71
C SER A 127 16.97 3.04 -6.84
N ALA A 128 17.72 2.97 -5.72
CA ALA A 128 19.08 2.46 -5.69
C ALA A 128 19.17 0.93 -5.66
N MET A 129 18.14 0.24 -5.14
CA MET A 129 18.07 -1.21 -5.04
C MET A 129 17.69 -1.88 -6.36
N ILE A 130 16.73 -1.32 -7.08
CA ILE A 130 16.18 -1.90 -8.31
C ILE A 130 17.04 -1.46 -9.51
N LEU A 131 18.09 -2.21 -9.78
CA LEU A 131 18.99 -1.89 -10.89
C LEU A 131 18.63 -2.62 -12.19
N ARG A 132 17.97 -3.77 -12.07
CA ARG A 132 17.57 -4.63 -13.18
C ARG A 132 16.11 -5.03 -13.05
N ALA A 133 15.50 -5.45 -14.17
CA ALA A 133 14.11 -5.93 -14.18
C ALA A 133 13.91 -7.16 -13.26
N GLU A 134 14.92 -8.01 -13.14
CA GLU A 134 14.91 -9.18 -12.26
C GLU A 134 14.79 -8.81 -10.78
N ASP A 135 15.42 -7.70 -10.37
CA ASP A 135 15.33 -7.19 -9.00
C ASP A 135 13.88 -6.77 -8.68
N LEU A 136 13.24 -6.07 -9.62
CA LEU A 136 11.82 -5.70 -9.52
C LEU A 136 10.92 -6.95 -9.46
N ILE A 137 11.14 -7.93 -10.35
CA ILE A 137 10.35 -9.16 -10.38
C ILE A 137 10.49 -9.92 -9.07
N THR A 138 11.70 -9.98 -8.50
CA THR A 138 11.95 -10.64 -7.21
C THR A 138 11.15 -9.96 -6.08
N LEU A 139 11.15 -8.63 -6.03
CA LEU A 139 10.38 -7.87 -5.05
C LEU A 139 8.87 -8.13 -5.23
N LEU A 140 8.38 -8.12 -6.48
CA LEU A 140 6.95 -8.35 -6.77
C LEU A 140 6.51 -9.76 -6.43
N ARG A 141 7.34 -10.78 -6.71
CA ARG A 141 7.07 -12.18 -6.30
C ARG A 141 6.94 -12.31 -4.80
N LEU A 142 7.91 -11.75 -4.06
CA LEU A 142 7.89 -11.76 -2.61
C LEU A 142 6.63 -11.10 -2.06
N SER A 143 6.33 -9.90 -2.53
CA SER A 143 5.16 -9.12 -2.10
C SER A 143 3.85 -9.84 -2.37
N THR A 144 3.72 -10.42 -3.58
CA THR A 144 2.53 -11.18 -3.97
C THR A 144 2.38 -12.46 -3.16
N ALA A 145 3.48 -13.17 -2.88
CA ALA A 145 3.44 -14.39 -2.08
C ALA A 145 3.02 -14.12 -0.63
N VAL A 146 3.60 -13.09 -0.02
CA VAL A 146 3.29 -12.70 1.37
C VAL A 146 1.85 -12.20 1.49
N ALA A 147 1.36 -11.48 0.48
CA ALA A 147 0.00 -10.95 0.48
C ALA A 147 -1.09 -12.03 0.53
N LEU A 148 -0.78 -13.26 0.14
CA LEU A 148 -1.73 -14.37 0.25
C LEU A 148 -2.29 -14.50 1.67
N ILE A 149 -1.43 -14.39 2.68
CA ILE A 149 -1.84 -14.58 4.08
C ILE A 149 -2.85 -13.52 4.52
N PRO A 150 -2.53 -12.19 4.49
CA PRO A 150 -3.51 -11.20 4.94
C PRO A 150 -4.77 -11.16 4.08
N LEU A 151 -4.70 -11.41 2.78
CA LEU A 151 -5.90 -11.41 1.94
C LEU A 151 -6.81 -12.59 2.26
N VAL A 152 -6.25 -13.80 2.48
CA VAL A 152 -7.03 -14.99 2.86
C VAL A 152 -7.55 -14.87 4.29
N VAL A 153 -6.73 -14.42 5.24
CA VAL A 153 -7.16 -14.21 6.64
C VAL A 153 -8.33 -13.22 6.69
N GLY A 154 -8.25 -12.10 5.96
CA GLY A 154 -9.35 -11.14 5.90
C GLY A 154 -10.63 -11.73 5.32
N LEU A 155 -10.53 -12.54 4.26
CA LEU A 155 -11.68 -13.26 3.71
C LEU A 155 -12.27 -14.25 4.71
N LEU A 156 -11.43 -15.01 5.41
CA LEU A 156 -11.88 -15.94 6.46
C LEU A 156 -12.57 -15.21 7.62
N GLN A 157 -11.99 -14.12 8.11
CA GLN A 157 -12.61 -13.29 9.15
C GLN A 157 -13.98 -12.77 8.69
N PHE A 158 -14.10 -12.33 7.43
CA PHE A 158 -15.37 -11.87 6.88
C PHE A 158 -16.43 -12.99 6.86
N LEU A 159 -16.09 -14.16 6.31
CA LEU A 159 -17.00 -15.32 6.24
C LEU A 159 -17.40 -15.83 7.63
N MET A 160 -16.43 -15.90 8.55
CA MET A 160 -16.70 -16.30 9.93
C MET A 160 -17.57 -15.28 10.66
N SER A 161 -17.35 -13.99 10.46
CA SER A 161 -18.18 -12.94 11.06
C SER A 161 -19.64 -13.03 10.61
N ALA A 162 -19.88 -13.46 9.36
CA ALA A 162 -21.22 -13.66 8.83
C ALA A 162 -21.91 -14.96 9.35
N THR A 163 -21.14 -15.98 9.78
CA THR A 163 -21.66 -17.30 10.17
C THR A 163 -21.64 -17.56 11.67
N VAL A 164 -20.56 -17.19 12.34
CA VAL A 164 -20.33 -17.46 13.78
C VAL A 164 -20.63 -16.22 14.62
N GLY A 165 -20.52 -15.04 14.02
CA GLY A 165 -20.63 -13.76 14.70
C GLY A 165 -19.30 -12.98 14.69
N TYR A 166 -19.40 -11.66 14.73
CA TYR A 166 -18.23 -10.79 14.62
C TYR A 166 -17.35 -10.83 15.87
N GLU A 167 -17.95 -10.77 17.05
CA GLU A 167 -17.20 -10.74 18.33
C GLU A 167 -16.47 -12.05 18.57
N GLU A 168 -17.15 -13.19 18.33
CA GLU A 168 -16.58 -14.52 18.41
C GLU A 168 -15.42 -14.69 17.43
N THR A 169 -15.60 -14.24 16.19
CA THR A 169 -14.56 -14.28 15.18
C THR A 169 -13.34 -13.47 15.62
N MET A 170 -13.52 -12.22 16.05
CA MET A 170 -12.40 -11.39 16.50
C MET A 170 -11.71 -11.98 17.72
N THR A 171 -12.44 -12.57 18.64
CA THR A 171 -11.87 -13.27 19.80
C THR A 171 -11.04 -14.50 19.40
N MET A 172 -11.46 -15.26 18.37
CA MET A 172 -10.67 -16.37 17.83
C MET A 172 -9.32 -15.93 17.25
N PHE A 173 -9.28 -14.75 16.59
CA PHE A 173 -8.06 -14.25 15.95
C PHE A 173 -7.17 -13.42 16.88
N TYR A 174 -7.74 -12.67 17.82
CA TYR A 174 -7.03 -11.70 18.64
C TYR A 174 -7.08 -11.99 20.14
N GLY A 175 -7.83 -13.02 20.57
CA GLY A 175 -7.96 -13.39 21.97
C GLY A 175 -8.52 -12.24 22.80
N ASN A 176 -7.90 -12.00 23.96
CA ASN A 176 -8.29 -10.91 24.88
C ASN A 176 -8.14 -9.50 24.29
N GLU A 177 -7.36 -9.36 23.23
CA GLU A 177 -7.12 -8.08 22.55
C GLU A 177 -8.18 -7.77 21.45
N ALA A 178 -9.17 -8.65 21.27
CA ALA A 178 -10.21 -8.46 20.25
C ALA A 178 -10.92 -7.11 20.38
N ALA A 179 -11.28 -6.70 21.60
CA ALA A 179 -11.91 -5.41 21.86
C ALA A 179 -11.05 -4.22 21.39
N ALA A 180 -9.73 -4.32 21.49
CA ALA A 180 -8.81 -3.26 21.09
C ALA A 180 -8.72 -3.07 19.57
N VAL A 181 -9.00 -4.11 18.79
CA VAL A 181 -9.03 -4.08 17.33
C VAL A 181 -10.39 -3.63 16.81
N THR A 182 -11.45 -3.91 17.57
CA THR A 182 -12.84 -3.66 17.19
C THR A 182 -13.40 -2.33 17.72
N GLN A 183 -12.73 -1.69 18.69
CA GLN A 183 -13.19 -0.44 19.30
C GLN A 183 -13.49 0.62 18.23
N ASN A 184 -14.72 1.18 18.32
CA ASN A 184 -15.25 2.33 17.59
C ASN A 184 -15.61 2.15 16.11
N PHE A 185 -15.24 1.04 15.42
CA PHE A 185 -15.44 0.94 13.96
C PHE A 185 -15.95 -0.43 13.49
N ALA A 186 -16.45 -1.26 14.41
CA ALA A 186 -16.75 -2.66 14.14
C ALA A 186 -17.93 -2.89 13.20
N LYS A 187 -18.96 -2.05 13.29
CA LYS A 187 -20.22 -2.27 12.57
C LYS A 187 -20.57 -1.11 11.66
N PHE A 188 -21.19 -1.48 10.58
CA PHE A 188 -21.65 -0.56 9.58
C PHE A 188 -23.02 -1.04 9.10
N GLN A 189 -24.07 -0.28 9.36
CA GLN A 189 -25.41 -0.67 8.92
C GLN A 189 -25.62 -0.32 7.45
N MET A 190 -25.81 -1.35 6.61
CA MET A 190 -26.19 -1.25 5.21
C MET A 190 -27.39 -2.16 4.89
N GLY A 191 -28.43 -2.10 5.72
CA GLY A 191 -29.58 -3.04 5.63
C GLY A 191 -29.34 -4.31 6.43
N ALA A 192 -28.12 -4.83 6.47
CA ALA A 192 -27.57 -5.81 7.40
C ALA A 192 -26.28 -5.28 8.03
N ASP A 193 -25.82 -5.89 9.11
CA ASP A 193 -24.55 -5.55 9.73
C ASP A 193 -23.40 -5.91 8.78
N PHE A 194 -22.73 -4.90 8.23
CA PHE A 194 -21.51 -5.07 7.44
C PHE A 194 -20.30 -4.82 8.31
N TYR A 195 -19.55 -5.87 8.56
CA TYR A 195 -18.43 -5.82 9.50
C TYR A 195 -17.16 -5.30 8.84
N ARG A 196 -16.41 -4.50 9.57
CA ARG A 196 -15.10 -4.02 9.18
C ARG A 196 -14.02 -5.00 9.62
N ILE A 197 -13.28 -5.53 8.67
CA ILE A 197 -12.32 -6.62 8.88
C ILE A 197 -10.90 -6.06 8.97
N PRO A 198 -10.14 -6.32 10.05
CA PRO A 198 -8.76 -5.90 10.21
C PRO A 198 -7.75 -6.87 9.60
N SER A 199 -8.10 -8.12 9.31
CA SER A 199 -7.21 -9.18 8.83
C SER A 199 -6.03 -9.42 9.78
N THR A 200 -4.79 -9.31 9.32
CA THR A 200 -3.56 -9.42 10.13
C THR A 200 -3.09 -8.08 10.70
N PHE A 201 -3.90 -7.02 10.56
CA PHE A 201 -3.55 -5.68 10.98
C PHE A 201 -4.23 -5.29 12.30
N SER A 202 -3.73 -4.22 12.92
CA SER A 202 -4.32 -3.68 14.15
C SER A 202 -5.54 -2.80 13.91
N PHE A 203 -5.79 -2.41 12.64
CA PHE A 203 -6.84 -1.45 12.31
C PHE A 203 -7.41 -1.72 10.90
N VAL A 204 -8.70 -1.57 10.76
CA VAL A 204 -9.45 -1.86 9.52
C VAL A 204 -8.95 -1.05 8.32
N ALA A 205 -8.63 0.24 8.51
CA ALA A 205 -8.14 1.09 7.43
C ALA A 205 -6.78 0.62 6.87
N GLN A 206 -5.97 -0.05 7.68
CA GLN A 206 -4.71 -0.65 7.24
C GLN A 206 -4.96 -1.80 6.27
N TYR A 207 -5.86 -2.71 6.60
CA TYR A 207 -6.22 -3.82 5.71
C TYR A 207 -6.86 -3.34 4.43
N SER A 208 -7.81 -2.42 4.51
CA SER A 208 -8.50 -1.88 3.33
C SER A 208 -7.55 -1.19 2.36
N GLY A 209 -6.65 -0.38 2.87
CA GLY A 209 -5.61 0.26 2.06
C GLY A 209 -4.56 -0.73 1.54
N TYR A 210 -4.20 -1.76 2.34
CA TYR A 210 -3.32 -2.84 1.90
C TYR A 210 -3.90 -3.61 0.70
N ALA A 211 -5.20 -3.94 0.74
CA ALA A 211 -5.87 -4.63 -0.36
C ALA A 211 -5.85 -3.79 -1.65
N LEU A 212 -6.14 -2.47 -1.56
CA LEU A 212 -6.00 -1.54 -2.69
C LEU A 212 -4.57 -1.49 -3.24
N MET A 213 -3.59 -1.40 -2.39
CA MET A 213 -2.19 -1.39 -2.77
C MET A 213 -1.79 -2.70 -3.46
N MET A 214 -2.22 -3.85 -2.92
CA MET A 214 -1.94 -5.15 -3.51
C MET A 214 -2.61 -5.35 -4.86
N LEU A 215 -3.75 -4.71 -5.11
CA LEU A 215 -4.38 -4.68 -6.44
C LEU A 215 -3.42 -4.10 -7.49
N ALA A 216 -2.73 -3.01 -7.19
CA ALA A 216 -1.74 -2.41 -8.10
C ALA A 216 -0.47 -3.26 -8.22
N ILE A 217 0.07 -3.77 -7.11
CA ILE A 217 1.30 -4.58 -7.07
C ILE A 217 1.11 -5.91 -7.81
N THR A 218 0.01 -6.62 -7.60
CA THR A 218 -0.27 -7.89 -8.26
C THR A 218 -0.56 -7.70 -9.75
N TYR A 219 -1.22 -6.59 -10.13
CA TYR A 219 -1.37 -6.20 -11.53
C TYR A 219 -0.02 -5.96 -12.22
N MET A 220 0.91 -5.28 -11.55
CA MET A 220 2.29 -5.07 -12.01
C MET A 220 2.99 -6.41 -12.19
N HIS A 221 2.95 -7.28 -11.18
CA HIS A 221 3.58 -8.60 -11.17
C HIS A 221 3.11 -9.49 -12.33
N GLN A 222 1.79 -9.63 -12.54
CA GLN A 222 1.27 -10.43 -13.66
C GLN A 222 1.72 -9.93 -15.03
N SER A 223 2.05 -8.64 -15.13
CA SER A 223 2.43 -8.01 -16.40
C SER A 223 3.89 -8.26 -16.76
N VAL A 224 4.80 -8.33 -15.78
CA VAL A 224 6.25 -8.39 -16.00
C VAL A 224 6.88 -9.76 -15.78
N ASP A 225 6.27 -10.67 -15.01
CA ASP A 225 6.90 -11.95 -14.70
C ASP A 225 7.07 -12.83 -15.93
N PRO A 226 8.27 -13.38 -16.21
CA PRO A 226 8.49 -14.31 -17.32
C PRO A 226 7.85 -15.67 -17.08
N ASN A 227 7.75 -16.12 -15.82
CA ASN A 227 7.22 -17.43 -15.46
C ASN A 227 5.69 -17.45 -15.51
N MET A 228 5.13 -18.43 -16.23
CA MET A 228 3.69 -18.54 -16.42
C MET A 228 2.94 -18.86 -15.12
N GLY A 229 3.53 -19.68 -14.23
CA GLY A 229 2.93 -20.01 -12.93
C GLY A 229 2.79 -18.77 -12.04
N TRP A 230 3.86 -17.98 -11.96
CA TRP A 230 3.84 -16.72 -11.22
C TRP A 230 2.85 -15.70 -11.82
N ARG A 231 2.75 -15.63 -13.15
CA ARG A 231 1.73 -14.77 -13.79
C ARG A 231 0.31 -15.19 -13.46
N LEU A 232 0.04 -16.51 -13.48
CA LEU A 232 -1.28 -17.04 -13.12
C LEU A 232 -1.59 -16.77 -11.65
N PHE A 233 -0.63 -17.03 -10.77
CA PHE A 233 -0.76 -16.73 -9.34
C PHE A 233 -1.03 -15.23 -9.11
N ALA A 234 -0.27 -14.34 -9.74
CA ALA A 234 -0.48 -12.90 -9.63
C ALA A 234 -1.86 -12.45 -10.15
N LYS A 235 -2.40 -13.09 -11.20
CA LYS A 235 -3.77 -12.82 -11.69
C LYS A 235 -4.83 -13.22 -10.65
N ILE A 236 -4.68 -14.39 -10.05
CA ILE A 236 -5.56 -14.86 -8.98
C ILE A 236 -5.49 -13.89 -7.80
N MET A 237 -4.27 -13.49 -7.43
CA MET A 237 -4.06 -12.52 -6.35
C MET A 237 -4.62 -11.12 -6.66
N THR A 238 -4.67 -10.72 -7.94
CA THR A 238 -5.31 -9.45 -8.34
C THR A 238 -6.82 -9.51 -8.10
N VAL A 239 -7.47 -10.61 -8.47
CA VAL A 239 -8.90 -10.82 -8.20
C VAL A 239 -9.14 -10.90 -6.69
N LEU A 240 -8.31 -11.65 -5.97
CA LEU A 240 -8.42 -11.79 -4.51
C LEU A 240 -8.24 -10.44 -3.81
N ALA A 241 -7.28 -9.61 -4.24
CA ALA A 241 -7.07 -8.27 -3.69
C ALA A 241 -8.27 -7.34 -3.96
N PHE A 242 -8.89 -7.45 -5.14
CA PHE A 242 -10.11 -6.70 -5.46
C PHE A 242 -11.26 -7.11 -4.53
N VAL A 243 -11.53 -8.39 -4.40
CA VAL A 243 -12.57 -8.93 -3.50
C VAL A 243 -12.28 -8.55 -2.06
N ALA A 244 -11.04 -8.69 -1.61
CA ALA A 244 -10.61 -8.33 -0.26
C ALA A 244 -10.79 -6.83 0.02
N ALA A 245 -10.53 -5.95 -0.96
CA ALA A 245 -10.77 -4.52 -0.83
C ALA A 245 -12.26 -4.21 -0.58
N ILE A 246 -13.15 -4.87 -1.32
CA ILE A 246 -14.61 -4.74 -1.13
C ILE A 246 -15.04 -5.29 0.23
N LEU A 247 -14.61 -6.52 0.57
CA LEU A 247 -14.99 -7.20 1.82
C LEU A 247 -14.29 -6.67 3.08
N SER A 248 -13.34 -5.75 2.93
CA SER A 248 -12.69 -5.09 4.08
C SER A 248 -13.65 -4.27 4.94
N GLY A 249 -14.85 -3.99 4.46
CA GLY A 249 -15.82 -3.15 5.14
C GLY A 249 -15.54 -1.65 5.08
N ALA A 250 -14.53 -1.23 4.34
CA ALA A 250 -14.28 0.18 4.08
C ALA A 250 -15.19 0.67 2.93
N ARG A 251 -16.17 1.51 3.26
CA ARG A 251 -17.14 2.05 2.27
C ARG A 251 -16.49 2.66 1.05
N THR A 252 -15.39 3.38 1.25
CA THR A 252 -14.64 4.03 0.17
C THR A 252 -14.09 3.04 -0.85
N ASN A 253 -13.83 1.79 -0.45
CA ASN A 253 -13.29 0.79 -1.36
C ASN A 253 -14.30 0.30 -2.40
N PHE A 254 -15.62 0.47 -2.17
CA PHE A 254 -16.63 0.24 -3.20
C PHE A 254 -16.43 1.16 -4.41
N VAL A 255 -15.83 2.33 -4.19
CA VAL A 255 -15.50 3.30 -5.24
C VAL A 255 -14.04 3.17 -5.65
N PHE A 256 -13.11 3.15 -4.69
CA PHE A 256 -11.68 3.21 -5.00
C PHE A 256 -11.09 1.94 -5.59
N ALA A 257 -11.61 0.74 -5.25
CA ALA A 257 -11.08 -0.49 -5.84
C ALA A 257 -11.44 -0.61 -7.34
N PRO A 258 -12.70 -0.45 -7.78
CA PRO A 258 -13.01 -0.41 -9.20
C PRO A 258 -12.37 0.78 -9.92
N ALA A 259 -12.35 1.97 -9.31
CA ALA A 259 -11.72 3.14 -9.90
C ALA A 259 -10.21 2.92 -10.15
N LEU A 260 -9.48 2.35 -9.16
CA LEU A 260 -8.06 2.02 -9.31
C LEU A 260 -7.84 1.08 -10.49
N LEU A 261 -8.63 -0.01 -10.57
CA LEU A 261 -8.50 -0.99 -11.64
C LEU A 261 -8.80 -0.37 -13.01
N LEU A 262 -9.84 0.44 -13.11
CA LEU A 262 -10.20 1.12 -14.35
C LEU A 262 -9.14 2.13 -14.79
N VAL A 263 -8.59 2.91 -13.85
CA VAL A 263 -7.49 3.85 -14.13
C VAL A 263 -6.25 3.09 -14.62
N ILE A 264 -5.89 1.99 -13.99
CA ILE A 264 -4.76 1.15 -14.40
C ILE A 264 -4.99 0.61 -15.83
N LEU A 265 -6.16 0.05 -16.11
CA LEU A 265 -6.49 -0.54 -17.42
C LEU A 265 -6.57 0.52 -18.51
N PHE A 266 -7.09 1.69 -18.21
CA PHE A 266 -7.12 2.83 -19.12
C PHE A 266 -5.71 3.30 -19.47
N LEU A 267 -4.87 3.53 -18.47
CA LEU A 267 -3.48 3.91 -18.69
C LEU A 267 -2.69 2.82 -19.43
N ASP A 268 -2.90 1.54 -19.14
CA ASP A 268 -2.24 0.43 -19.83
C ASP A 268 -2.79 0.18 -21.25
N ALA A 269 -3.77 0.98 -21.70
CA ALA A 269 -4.46 0.86 -22.99
C ALA A 269 -5.06 -0.54 -23.27
N LYS A 270 -5.50 -1.22 -22.22
CA LYS A 270 -6.18 -2.52 -22.33
C LYS A 270 -7.69 -2.35 -22.34
N LEU A 271 -8.19 -1.60 -23.32
CA LEU A 271 -9.61 -1.23 -23.44
C LEU A 271 -10.56 -2.43 -23.46
N SER A 272 -10.16 -3.54 -24.11
CA SER A 272 -10.96 -4.78 -24.08
C SER A 272 -11.10 -5.37 -22.68
N ARG A 273 -10.01 -5.34 -21.88
CA ARG A 273 -10.08 -5.77 -20.47
C ARG A 273 -10.86 -4.79 -19.62
N MET A 274 -10.74 -3.49 -19.90
CA MET A 274 -11.54 -2.46 -19.24
C MET A 274 -13.01 -2.69 -19.48
N ALA A 275 -13.44 -2.98 -20.73
CA ALA A 275 -14.82 -3.34 -21.06
C ALA A 275 -15.29 -4.59 -20.31
N ILE A 276 -14.45 -5.64 -20.24
CA ILE A 276 -14.76 -6.83 -19.45
C ILE A 276 -14.96 -6.49 -17.96
N TRP A 277 -14.09 -5.67 -17.37
CA TRP A 277 -14.22 -5.28 -15.97
C TRP A 277 -15.38 -4.31 -15.71
N LEU A 278 -15.75 -3.47 -16.67
CA LEU A 278 -16.95 -2.64 -16.59
C LEU A 278 -18.24 -3.49 -16.58
N LEU A 279 -18.22 -4.64 -17.27
CA LEU A 279 -19.34 -5.58 -17.29
C LEU A 279 -19.32 -6.55 -16.09
N LEU A 280 -18.18 -7.17 -15.82
CA LEU A 280 -18.05 -8.21 -14.79
C LEU A 280 -17.80 -7.64 -13.39
N GLY A 281 -17.14 -6.49 -13.26
CA GLY A 281 -16.83 -5.87 -11.98
C GLY A 281 -18.08 -5.61 -11.14
N PRO A 282 -19.12 -4.95 -11.67
CA PRO A 282 -20.39 -4.81 -10.97
C PRO A 282 -21.05 -6.14 -10.62
N VAL A 283 -21.01 -7.12 -11.53
CA VAL A 283 -21.57 -8.47 -11.27
C VAL A 283 -20.83 -9.14 -10.13
N ILE A 284 -19.49 -9.13 -10.14
CA ILE A 284 -18.68 -9.68 -9.06
C ILE A 284 -18.97 -8.95 -7.74
N MET A 285 -19.07 -7.63 -7.79
CA MET A 285 -19.40 -6.81 -6.61
C MET A 285 -20.79 -7.16 -6.07
N ILE A 286 -21.82 -7.24 -6.94
CA ILE A 286 -23.17 -7.61 -6.57
C ILE A 286 -23.22 -9.01 -5.96
N MET A 287 -22.59 -10.00 -6.61
CA MET A 287 -22.52 -11.36 -6.09
C MET A 287 -21.80 -11.41 -4.74
N THR A 288 -20.71 -10.66 -4.60
CA THR A 288 -19.96 -10.57 -3.34
C THR A 288 -20.80 -9.98 -2.22
N LEU A 289 -21.56 -8.91 -2.51
CA LEU A 289 -22.45 -8.29 -1.55
C LEU A 289 -23.64 -9.20 -1.16
N GLN A 290 -24.25 -9.87 -2.15
CA GLN A 290 -25.33 -10.81 -1.89
C GLN A 290 -24.90 -12.02 -1.08
N THR A 291 -23.71 -12.59 -1.35
CA THR A 291 -23.17 -13.68 -0.52
C THR A 291 -22.84 -13.22 0.89
N ALA A 292 -22.62 -11.92 1.08
CA ALA A 292 -22.46 -11.30 2.38
C ALA A 292 -23.80 -10.97 3.09
N GLY A 293 -24.92 -11.31 2.49
CA GLY A 293 -26.25 -10.98 3.02
C GLY A 293 -26.66 -9.51 2.92
N LEU A 294 -25.96 -8.74 2.06
CA LEU A 294 -26.18 -7.29 1.91
C LEU A 294 -27.12 -6.99 0.75
N ASP A 295 -28.05 -6.07 0.98
CA ASP A 295 -28.87 -5.51 -0.10
C ASP A 295 -28.04 -4.50 -0.91
N VAL A 296 -27.87 -4.81 -2.19
CA VAL A 296 -27.08 -3.99 -3.14
C VAL A 296 -27.68 -2.58 -3.29
N PHE A 297 -29.00 -2.45 -3.27
CA PHE A 297 -29.67 -1.16 -3.38
C PHE A 297 -29.49 -0.33 -2.10
N ALA A 298 -29.54 -0.95 -0.92
CA ALA A 298 -29.23 -0.28 0.33
C ALA A 298 -27.76 0.16 0.42
N VAL A 299 -26.84 -0.62 -0.16
CA VAL A 299 -25.42 -0.25 -0.30
C VAL A 299 -25.25 0.95 -1.24
N ALA A 300 -25.96 0.97 -2.38
CA ALA A 300 -25.87 2.05 -3.35
C ALA A 300 -26.43 3.37 -2.77
N ASP A 301 -27.62 3.33 -2.19
CA ASP A 301 -28.28 4.50 -1.56
C ASP A 301 -27.42 5.11 -0.45
N LYS A 302 -26.89 4.27 0.44
CA LYS A 302 -25.97 4.75 1.51
C LYS A 302 -24.63 5.23 0.98
N THR A 303 -24.15 4.69 -0.13
CA THR A 303 -22.90 5.16 -0.76
C THR A 303 -23.10 6.52 -1.40
N GLU A 304 -24.23 6.77 -2.02
CA GLU A 304 -24.61 8.07 -2.56
C GLU A 304 -24.75 9.12 -1.45
N GLY A 305 -25.47 8.82 -0.38
CA GLY A 305 -25.56 9.67 0.81
C GLY A 305 -24.20 9.93 1.47
N LEU A 306 -23.28 8.97 1.42
CA LEU A 306 -21.92 9.16 1.92
C LEU A 306 -21.08 10.10 1.07
N VAL A 307 -21.14 9.98 -0.24
CA VAL A 307 -20.38 10.83 -1.15
C VAL A 307 -20.87 12.28 -1.05
N SER A 308 -22.20 12.50 -0.98
CA SER A 308 -22.77 13.82 -0.85
C SER A 308 -22.59 14.41 0.55
N ASN A 309 -23.06 13.75 1.58
CA ASN A 309 -23.10 14.29 2.95
C ASN A 309 -21.69 14.28 3.60
N TYR A 310 -20.88 13.26 3.32
CA TYR A 310 -19.54 13.19 3.90
C TYR A 310 -18.61 14.26 3.34
N GLY A 311 -18.72 14.54 2.05
CA GLY A 311 -17.97 15.62 1.41
C GLY A 311 -18.38 16.99 1.92
N SER A 312 -19.70 17.27 1.95
CA SER A 312 -20.25 18.57 2.36
C SER A 312 -20.16 18.81 3.87
N ASP A 313 -20.38 17.78 4.69
CA ASP A 313 -20.59 17.96 6.12
C ASP A 313 -19.31 17.78 6.95
N LEU A 314 -18.31 17.07 6.44
CA LEU A 314 -17.08 16.78 7.17
C LEU A 314 -15.81 17.25 6.44
N VAL A 315 -15.56 16.74 5.25
CA VAL A 315 -14.25 16.91 4.58
C VAL A 315 -14.01 18.35 4.17
N ILE A 316 -15.01 19.01 3.56
CA ILE A 316 -14.89 20.40 3.12
C ILE A 316 -14.86 21.36 4.32
N PRO A 317 -15.76 21.25 5.32
CA PRO A 317 -15.67 22.05 6.53
C PRO A 317 -14.37 21.88 7.30
N ASP A 318 -13.87 20.65 7.48
CA ASP A 318 -12.59 20.40 8.14
C ASP A 318 -11.43 21.10 7.41
N LEU A 319 -11.42 21.04 6.08
CA LEU A 319 -10.40 21.68 5.26
C LEU A 319 -10.46 23.22 5.40
N ILE A 320 -11.66 23.80 5.25
CA ILE A 320 -11.87 25.26 5.36
C ILE A 320 -11.54 25.74 6.78
N ASN A 321 -12.05 25.07 7.81
CA ASN A 321 -11.78 25.42 9.19
C ASN A 321 -10.27 25.34 9.50
N SER A 322 -9.60 24.33 8.96
CA SER A 322 -8.14 24.21 9.11
C SER A 322 -7.41 25.36 8.45
N LEU A 323 -7.80 25.78 7.23
CA LEU A 323 -7.21 26.90 6.51
C LEU A 323 -7.38 28.23 7.25
N VAL A 324 -8.56 28.46 7.82
CA VAL A 324 -8.88 29.72 8.52
C VAL A 324 -8.19 29.78 9.89
N ASN A 325 -8.24 28.68 10.66
CA ASN A 325 -7.80 28.72 12.06
C ASN A 325 -6.30 28.37 12.24
N TYR A 326 -5.67 27.68 11.28
CA TYR A 326 -4.28 27.21 11.41
C TYR A 326 -3.42 27.52 10.17
N PRO A 327 -3.42 28.76 9.65
CA PRO A 327 -2.69 29.10 8.41
C PRO A 327 -1.18 28.89 8.52
N LEU A 328 -0.60 29.02 9.71
CA LEU A 328 0.82 28.76 9.99
C LEU A 328 1.07 27.42 10.67
N GLY A 329 0.01 26.63 10.90
CA GLY A 329 0.08 25.36 11.61
C GLY A 329 0.10 25.50 13.12
N LYS A 330 -0.26 24.41 13.80
CA LYS A 330 -0.22 24.29 15.27
C LYS A 330 1.04 23.54 15.73
N GLY A 331 1.79 22.98 14.78
CA GLY A 331 3.00 22.20 15.03
C GLY A 331 2.83 20.70 14.79
N VAL A 332 3.94 20.09 14.42
CA VAL A 332 4.03 18.65 14.10
C VAL A 332 3.65 17.80 15.31
N GLY A 333 2.77 16.81 15.10
CA GLY A 333 2.27 15.92 16.15
C GLY A 333 0.94 16.38 16.77
N SER A 334 0.47 17.60 16.51
CA SER A 334 -0.78 18.12 17.09
C SER A 334 -2.03 17.34 16.62
N ASN A 335 -1.99 16.76 15.43
CA ASN A 335 -3.09 15.95 14.88
C ASN A 335 -2.66 14.50 14.52
N THR A 336 -1.49 14.08 14.94
CA THR A 336 -1.01 12.70 14.74
C THR A 336 -1.57 11.79 15.84
N GLY A 337 -2.34 10.76 15.47
CA GLY A 337 -3.01 9.87 16.42
C GLY A 337 -2.06 9.22 17.43
N GLY A 338 -0.90 8.71 16.99
CA GLY A 338 0.10 8.12 17.88
C GLY A 338 0.70 9.14 18.88
N ALA A 339 0.85 10.41 18.47
CA ALA A 339 1.31 11.47 19.34
C ALA A 339 0.25 11.86 20.40
N ARG A 340 -1.00 11.89 20.00
CA ARG A 340 -2.12 12.21 20.90
C ARG A 340 -2.30 11.19 22.03
N ASN A 341 -1.95 9.93 21.79
CA ASN A 341 -2.06 8.86 22.80
C ASN A 341 -1.07 8.99 23.98
N ILE A 342 -0.05 9.83 23.86
CA ILE A 342 0.94 10.04 24.92
C ILE A 342 0.78 11.39 25.61
N MET A 343 -0.17 12.20 25.17
CA MET A 343 -0.46 13.53 25.73
C MET A 343 -1.39 13.44 26.93
N SER A 344 -1.22 14.35 27.87
CA SER A 344 -2.13 14.54 28.99
C SER A 344 -3.48 15.12 28.54
N VAL A 345 -4.50 14.99 29.38
CA VAL A 345 -5.84 15.57 29.12
C VAL A 345 -5.78 17.09 28.91
N ALA A 346 -4.94 17.79 29.66
CA ALA A 346 -4.75 19.23 29.53
C ALA A 346 -4.10 19.61 28.18
N GLU A 347 -3.08 18.87 27.75
CA GLU A 347 -2.45 19.05 26.44
C GLU A 347 -3.44 18.79 25.30
N LEU A 348 -4.23 17.72 25.41
CA LEU A 348 -5.24 17.37 24.40
C LEU A 348 -6.34 18.41 24.29
N ALA A 349 -6.76 19.01 25.40
CA ALA A 349 -7.77 20.07 25.42
C ALA A 349 -7.30 21.37 24.71
N ALA A 350 -5.99 21.59 24.63
CA ALA A 350 -5.38 22.75 23.94
C ALA A 350 -5.18 22.51 22.43
N LEU A 351 -5.41 21.28 21.95
CA LEU A 351 -5.21 20.90 20.56
C LEU A 351 -6.51 20.96 19.74
N PRO A 352 -6.41 21.13 18.42
CA PRO A 352 -7.55 21.00 17.51
C PRO A 352 -8.23 19.63 17.64
N HIS A 353 -9.52 19.58 17.32
CA HIS A 353 -10.18 18.30 17.13
C HIS A 353 -9.47 17.47 16.04
N PRO A 354 -9.36 16.12 16.21
CA PRO A 354 -8.78 15.29 15.18
C PRO A 354 -9.62 15.36 13.91
N VAL A 355 -8.98 15.63 12.77
CA VAL A 355 -9.61 15.62 11.45
C VAL A 355 -9.32 14.30 10.73
N GLU A 356 -10.22 13.87 9.87
CA GLU A 356 -10.02 12.63 9.11
C GLU A 356 -9.21 12.81 7.82
N GLY A 357 -9.22 14.04 7.25
CA GLY A 357 -8.53 14.34 5.99
C GLY A 357 -7.02 14.55 6.16
N TYR A 358 -6.21 13.91 5.30
CA TYR A 358 -4.74 14.07 5.31
C TYR A 358 -4.33 15.51 4.98
N TYR A 359 -5.04 16.15 4.05
CA TYR A 359 -4.75 17.55 3.68
C TYR A 359 -5.14 18.53 4.80
N ALA A 360 -6.27 18.33 5.47
CA ALA A 360 -6.65 19.11 6.63
C ALA A 360 -5.64 18.93 7.79
N LYS A 361 -5.19 17.68 8.01
CA LYS A 361 -4.11 17.39 8.96
C LYS A 361 -2.81 18.11 8.59
N ALA A 362 -2.44 18.14 7.30
CA ALA A 362 -1.24 18.85 6.84
C ALA A 362 -1.32 20.35 7.18
N ILE A 363 -2.49 20.96 7.03
CA ILE A 363 -2.69 22.36 7.43
C ILE A 363 -2.57 22.53 8.94
N ILE A 364 -3.23 21.68 9.72
CA ILE A 364 -3.19 21.77 11.18
C ILE A 364 -1.76 21.61 11.71
N GLU A 365 -0.98 20.67 11.17
CA GLU A 365 0.37 20.41 11.67
C GLU A 365 1.44 21.29 11.05
N LEU A 366 1.34 21.59 9.75
CA LEU A 366 2.41 22.25 8.98
C LEU A 366 2.01 23.64 8.43
N GLY A 367 0.76 24.01 8.57
CA GLY A 367 0.21 25.23 7.98
C GLY A 367 -0.04 25.13 6.47
N VAL A 368 -0.50 26.23 5.89
CA VAL A 368 -0.69 26.37 4.43
C VAL A 368 0.62 26.12 3.67
N PRO A 369 1.80 26.64 4.13
CA PRO A 369 3.06 26.33 3.46
C PRO A 369 3.35 24.82 3.36
N GLY A 370 3.04 24.06 4.43
CA GLY A 370 3.21 22.60 4.44
C GLY A 370 2.30 21.88 3.47
N LEU A 371 1.02 22.29 3.43
CA LEU A 371 0.08 21.76 2.45
C LEU A 371 0.55 22.04 1.01
N VAL A 372 0.98 23.27 0.72
CA VAL A 372 1.43 23.66 -0.62
C VAL A 372 2.63 22.80 -1.05
N VAL A 373 3.64 22.64 -0.21
CA VAL A 373 4.82 21.81 -0.54
C VAL A 373 4.42 20.34 -0.71
N LEU A 374 3.54 19.81 0.15
CA LEU A 374 3.00 18.45 0.03
C LEU A 374 2.29 18.26 -1.31
N LEU A 375 1.39 19.16 -1.67
CA LEU A 375 0.66 19.09 -2.95
C LEU A 375 1.62 19.22 -4.15
N MET A 376 2.64 20.08 -4.06
CA MET A 376 3.67 20.17 -5.10
C MET A 376 4.44 18.86 -5.26
N ILE A 377 4.76 18.16 -4.17
CA ILE A 377 5.41 16.83 -4.21
C ILE A 377 4.49 15.83 -4.91
N LEU A 378 3.25 15.68 -4.44
CA LEU A 378 2.29 14.71 -4.99
C LEU A 378 2.01 14.98 -6.47
N PHE A 379 1.80 16.25 -6.82
CA PHE A 379 1.56 16.69 -8.20
C PHE A 379 2.78 16.42 -9.09
N SER A 380 3.99 16.75 -8.64
CA SER A 380 5.23 16.54 -9.40
C SER A 380 5.50 15.06 -9.66
N ILE A 381 5.25 14.20 -8.65
CA ILE A 381 5.34 12.74 -8.82
C ILE A 381 4.30 12.27 -9.86
N GLY A 382 3.07 12.75 -9.79
CA GLY A 382 2.01 12.42 -10.75
C GLY A 382 2.34 12.85 -12.18
N VAL A 383 2.81 14.08 -12.36
CA VAL A 383 3.24 14.60 -13.68
C VAL A 383 4.40 13.78 -14.24
N TYR A 384 5.38 13.47 -13.41
CA TYR A 384 6.53 12.64 -13.82
C TYR A 384 6.06 11.22 -14.22
N ALA A 385 5.16 10.62 -13.45
CA ALA A 385 4.57 9.31 -13.74
C ALA A 385 3.85 9.31 -15.10
N LEU A 386 3.03 10.32 -15.36
CA LEU A 386 2.34 10.49 -16.64
C LEU A 386 3.34 10.75 -17.79
N GLY A 387 4.42 11.48 -17.53
CA GLY A 387 5.51 11.71 -18.49
C GLY A 387 6.16 10.40 -18.90
N ILE A 388 6.58 9.55 -17.95
CA ILE A 388 7.12 8.22 -18.23
C ILE A 388 6.12 7.40 -19.03
N HIS A 389 4.85 7.42 -18.61
CA HIS A 389 3.79 6.65 -19.25
C HIS A 389 3.63 7.02 -20.74
N ARG A 390 3.63 8.31 -21.06
CA ARG A 390 3.49 8.81 -22.45
C ARG A 390 4.68 8.47 -23.33
N THR A 391 5.89 8.46 -22.78
CA THR A 391 7.14 8.22 -23.52
C THR A 391 7.47 6.73 -23.65
N THR A 392 6.90 5.87 -22.81
CA THR A 392 7.22 4.44 -22.76
C THR A 392 6.43 3.65 -23.80
N LYS A 393 7.16 3.04 -24.77
CA LYS A 393 6.60 2.13 -25.79
C LYS A 393 6.59 0.66 -25.34
N GLU A 394 7.42 0.30 -24.40
CA GLU A 394 7.63 -1.05 -23.92
C GLU A 394 6.44 -1.53 -23.07
N PRO A 395 5.71 -2.61 -23.47
CA PRO A 395 4.45 -2.97 -22.83
C PRO A 395 4.58 -3.28 -21.32
N MET A 396 5.67 -3.97 -20.93
CA MET A 396 5.90 -4.33 -19.51
C MET A 396 6.12 -3.09 -18.66
N LYS A 397 6.97 -2.18 -19.13
CA LYS A 397 7.27 -0.91 -18.47
C LYS A 397 6.01 -0.03 -18.36
N ARG A 398 5.21 0.00 -19.46
CA ARG A 398 3.95 0.72 -19.49
C ARG A 398 2.95 0.19 -18.45
N SER A 399 2.81 -1.14 -18.32
CA SER A 399 1.95 -1.75 -17.31
C SER A 399 2.40 -1.41 -15.88
N CYS A 400 3.73 -1.42 -15.61
CA CYS A 400 4.26 -1.01 -14.31
C CYS A 400 3.96 0.46 -14.01
N THR A 401 4.24 1.34 -14.97
CA THR A 401 3.97 2.77 -14.81
C THR A 401 2.48 3.02 -14.61
N ALA A 402 1.61 2.35 -15.37
CA ALA A 402 0.15 2.46 -15.23
C ALA A 402 -0.33 2.07 -13.82
N ALA A 403 0.18 0.95 -13.29
CA ALA A 403 -0.18 0.47 -11.96
C ALA A 403 0.26 1.43 -10.85
N ILE A 404 1.51 1.90 -10.90
CA ILE A 404 2.03 2.85 -9.90
C ILE A 404 1.31 4.19 -10.01
N THR A 405 1.12 4.70 -11.23
CA THR A 405 0.42 5.99 -11.47
C THR A 405 -1.03 5.91 -10.98
N GLY A 406 -1.75 4.84 -11.32
CA GLY A 406 -3.11 4.63 -10.85
C GLY A 406 -3.20 4.61 -9.32
N PHE A 407 -2.29 3.90 -8.65
CA PHE A 407 -2.22 3.86 -7.20
C PHE A 407 -1.95 5.24 -6.59
N ILE A 408 -0.98 6.00 -7.12
CA ILE A 408 -0.64 7.35 -6.65
C ILE A 408 -1.86 8.30 -6.80
N ILE A 409 -2.56 8.25 -7.94
CA ILE A 409 -3.75 9.07 -8.18
C ILE A 409 -4.84 8.73 -7.15
N ILE A 410 -5.14 7.45 -6.97
CA ILE A 410 -6.16 7.03 -6.01
C ILE A 410 -5.77 7.41 -4.57
N MET A 411 -4.50 7.27 -4.19
CA MET A 411 -4.05 7.70 -2.85
C MET A 411 -4.15 9.22 -2.67
N ALA A 412 -3.84 10.02 -3.69
CA ALA A 412 -4.01 11.45 -3.64
C ALA A 412 -5.48 11.86 -3.46
N VAL A 413 -6.40 11.21 -4.18
CA VAL A 413 -7.85 11.44 -4.02
C VAL A 413 -8.33 10.95 -2.64
N HIS A 414 -7.89 9.77 -2.20
CA HIS A 414 -8.24 9.24 -0.88
C HIS A 414 -7.76 10.13 0.27
N SER A 415 -6.69 10.89 0.07
CA SER A 415 -6.10 11.81 1.06
C SER A 415 -7.02 13.00 1.43
N PHE A 416 -8.08 13.27 0.66
CA PHE A 416 -9.11 14.20 1.11
C PHE A 416 -9.87 13.67 2.34
N LYS A 417 -10.06 12.34 2.41
CA LYS A 417 -10.87 11.70 3.44
C LYS A 417 -10.04 10.98 4.52
N GLY A 418 -8.88 10.44 4.19
CA GLY A 418 -8.15 9.54 5.09
C GLY A 418 -6.64 9.75 5.07
N TRP A 419 -5.96 9.24 6.07
CA TRP A 419 -4.50 9.34 6.25
C TRP A 419 -3.76 8.14 5.64
N GLN A 420 -4.26 7.60 4.53
CA GLN A 420 -3.75 6.33 3.99
C GLN A 420 -2.25 6.34 3.71
N ILE A 421 -1.71 7.47 3.21
CA ILE A 421 -0.27 7.59 2.88
C ILE A 421 0.62 7.44 4.12
N GLU A 422 0.12 7.77 5.31
CA GLU A 422 0.89 7.64 6.56
C GLU A 422 0.60 6.34 7.34
N LEU A 423 -0.46 5.60 6.96
CA LEU A 423 -0.83 4.36 7.65
C LEU A 423 0.06 3.19 7.21
N ASP A 424 0.44 2.35 8.17
CA ASP A 424 1.02 1.04 7.85
C ASP A 424 -0.03 0.16 7.15
N PRO A 425 0.36 -0.57 6.15
CA PRO A 425 1.67 -0.71 5.51
C PRO A 425 1.91 0.24 4.33
N ILE A 426 0.96 1.14 4.04
CA ILE A 426 0.96 1.97 2.84
C ILE A 426 2.11 2.98 2.88
N ASN A 427 2.41 3.54 4.06
CA ASN A 427 3.52 4.48 4.24
C ASN A 427 4.88 3.94 3.73
N VAL A 428 5.15 2.66 3.95
CA VAL A 428 6.36 2.00 3.44
C VAL A 428 6.27 1.82 1.92
N TRP A 429 5.18 1.24 1.46
CA TRP A 429 5.03 0.87 0.05
C TRP A 429 4.83 2.06 -0.88
N TYR A 430 4.16 3.12 -0.42
CA TYR A 430 3.97 4.33 -1.21
C TYR A 430 5.33 4.87 -1.67
N TRP A 431 6.26 5.02 -0.76
CA TRP A 431 7.59 5.54 -1.07
C TRP A 431 8.47 4.53 -1.83
N LEU A 432 8.35 3.22 -1.56
CA LEU A 432 9.01 2.20 -2.38
C LEU A 432 8.52 2.26 -3.83
N LEU A 433 7.21 2.37 -4.06
CA LEU A 433 6.63 2.48 -5.40
C LEU A 433 7.04 3.77 -6.11
N VAL A 434 7.13 4.88 -5.40
CA VAL A 434 7.66 6.16 -5.93
C VAL A 434 9.13 5.99 -6.37
N GLY A 435 9.96 5.32 -5.57
CA GLY A 435 11.35 5.04 -5.94
C GLY A 435 11.48 4.11 -7.15
N ILE A 436 10.64 3.06 -7.21
CA ILE A 436 10.55 2.18 -8.38
C ILE A 436 10.13 2.96 -9.62
N LEU A 437 9.13 3.85 -9.51
CA LEU A 437 8.67 4.70 -10.60
C LEU A 437 9.82 5.52 -11.20
N PHE A 438 10.63 6.16 -10.37
CA PHE A 438 11.76 6.95 -10.84
C PHE A 438 12.85 6.12 -11.51
N ARG A 439 12.96 4.85 -11.18
CA ARG A 439 13.90 3.91 -11.77
C ARG A 439 13.41 3.28 -13.08
N LEU A 440 12.11 3.16 -13.28
CA LEU A 440 11.49 2.47 -14.43
C LEU A 440 12.06 2.90 -15.81
N PRO A 441 12.35 4.19 -16.11
CA PRO A 441 12.88 4.58 -17.41
C PRO A 441 14.16 3.87 -17.79
N GLU A 442 15.03 3.58 -16.82
CA GLU A 442 16.35 2.95 -17.05
C GLU A 442 16.30 1.41 -17.07
N LEU A 443 15.22 0.80 -16.56
CA LEU A 443 15.11 -0.67 -16.54
C LEU A 443 14.95 -1.21 -17.97
N ARG A 444 15.65 -2.30 -18.24
CA ARG A 444 15.55 -3.05 -19.51
C ARG A 444 14.87 -4.37 -19.25
N PHE A 445 13.84 -4.68 -20.02
CA PHE A 445 13.06 -5.91 -19.93
C PHE A 445 13.38 -6.91 -21.06
N ASP A 446 14.41 -6.67 -21.86
CA ASP A 446 14.78 -7.53 -23.01
C ASP A 446 15.03 -8.98 -22.57
N THR A 447 15.83 -9.17 -21.51
CA THR A 447 16.11 -10.48 -20.91
C THR A 447 14.83 -11.19 -20.45
N VAL A 448 13.90 -10.44 -19.89
CA VAL A 448 12.60 -10.95 -19.43
C VAL A 448 11.73 -11.36 -20.62
N VAL A 449 11.73 -10.56 -21.70
CA VAL A 449 11.01 -10.87 -22.95
C VAL A 449 11.55 -12.15 -23.58
N GLU A 450 12.88 -12.30 -23.66
CA GLU A 450 13.52 -13.51 -24.17
C GLU A 450 13.17 -14.74 -23.33
N ALA A 451 13.30 -14.64 -22.00
CA ALA A 451 12.92 -15.73 -21.09
C ALA A 451 11.44 -16.14 -21.25
N ARG A 452 10.55 -15.15 -21.47
CA ARG A 452 9.13 -15.39 -21.72
C ARG A 452 8.90 -16.13 -23.02
N ARG A 453 9.56 -15.71 -24.11
CA ARG A 453 9.48 -16.37 -25.43
C ARG A 453 9.97 -17.82 -25.37
N GLN A 454 11.09 -18.06 -24.68
CA GLN A 454 11.63 -19.42 -24.49
C GLN A 454 10.64 -20.31 -23.70
N ALA A 455 10.06 -19.81 -22.61
CA ALA A 455 9.08 -20.55 -21.83
C ALA A 455 7.82 -20.91 -22.65
N GLU A 456 7.35 -20.01 -23.50
CA GLU A 456 6.21 -20.23 -24.39
C GLU A 456 6.54 -21.23 -25.51
N ALA A 457 7.75 -21.18 -26.07
CA ALA A 457 8.23 -22.13 -27.07
C ALA A 457 8.32 -23.56 -26.52
N VAL A 458 8.86 -23.72 -25.29
CA VAL A 458 8.92 -25.03 -24.60
C VAL A 458 7.51 -25.57 -24.37
N LYS A 459 6.54 -24.73 -24.01
CA LYS A 459 5.15 -25.15 -23.82
C LYS A 459 4.52 -25.60 -25.13
N LYS A 460 4.73 -24.88 -26.23
CA LYS A 460 4.25 -25.27 -27.57
C LYS A 460 4.91 -26.56 -28.06
N GLY A 461 6.20 -26.75 -27.82
CA GLY A 461 6.92 -27.96 -28.15
C GLY A 461 6.50 -29.18 -27.31
N ARG A 462 6.02 -28.99 -26.09
CA ARG A 462 5.46 -30.04 -25.20
C ARG A 462 4.02 -30.41 -25.56
N GLN A 463 3.29 -29.62 -26.34
CA GLN A 463 2.02 -30.04 -26.90
C GLN A 463 2.33 -31.07 -27.97
N ARG A 464 2.17 -32.38 -27.62
CA ARG A 464 2.34 -33.50 -28.56
C ARG A 464 1.57 -33.21 -29.84
N PRO A 465 2.19 -33.37 -31.02
CA PRO A 465 1.51 -33.18 -32.28
C PRO A 465 0.21 -34.01 -32.29
N THR A 466 -0.89 -33.31 -32.59
CA THR A 466 -2.20 -33.99 -32.66
C THR A 466 -2.12 -35.18 -33.62
N ARG A 467 -2.98 -36.17 -33.42
CA ARG A 467 -3.03 -37.39 -34.23
C ARG A 467 -3.00 -37.07 -35.74
N ARG A 468 -3.59 -35.96 -36.17
CA ARG A 468 -3.55 -35.44 -37.57
C ARG A 468 -2.15 -35.00 -38.02
N GLN A 469 -1.38 -34.34 -37.16
CA GLN A 469 -0.01 -33.91 -37.48
C GLN A 469 0.96 -35.09 -37.57
N ARG A 470 0.79 -36.13 -36.72
CA ARG A 470 1.56 -37.37 -36.83
C ARG A 470 1.27 -38.13 -38.14
N THR A 471 0.02 -38.08 -38.61
CA THR A 471 -0.35 -38.72 -39.87
C THR A 471 0.22 -37.97 -41.07
N ALA A 472 0.25 -36.63 -41.02
CA ALA A 472 0.87 -35.79 -42.06
C ALA A 472 2.40 -35.94 -42.13
N GLN A 473 3.08 -36.06 -40.97
CA GLN A 473 4.52 -36.32 -40.92
C GLN A 473 4.88 -37.72 -41.44
N ARG A 474 4.09 -38.76 -41.13
CA ARG A 474 4.29 -40.09 -41.67
C ARG A 474 4.11 -40.21 -43.19
N LYS A 475 3.30 -39.37 -43.81
CA LYS A 475 3.13 -39.27 -45.26
C LYS A 475 4.26 -38.58 -46.00
N ARG A 476 5.14 -37.82 -45.31
CA ARG A 476 6.26 -37.09 -45.91
C ARG A 476 7.60 -37.83 -45.87
N VAL A 477 7.68 -39.03 -45.31
CA VAL A 477 8.90 -39.84 -45.37
C VAL A 477 8.90 -40.61 -46.70
N PRO A 478 9.81 -40.29 -47.63
CA PRO A 478 9.92 -41.05 -48.87
C PRO A 478 10.29 -42.50 -48.53
N ARG A 479 9.52 -43.47 -48.98
CA ARG A 479 9.96 -44.87 -48.98
C ARG A 479 11.02 -45.02 -50.05
N TYR A 480 12.28 -45.01 -49.64
CA TYR A 480 13.35 -45.52 -50.48
C TYR A 480 13.20 -47.07 -50.53
N ARG A 481 12.93 -47.57 -51.70
CA ARG A 481 13.17 -48.96 -52.09
C ARG A 481 14.60 -49.09 -52.61
#